data_266118ce3f3339bc273fa4746af7bcb4
#
_entry.id   266118ce3f3339bc273fa4746af7bcb4
#
_cell.length_a   1.000
_cell.length_b   1.000
_cell.length_c   1.000
_cell.angle_alpha   90.00
_cell.angle_beta   90.00
_cell.angle_gamma   90.00
#
_symmetry.space_group_name_H-M   'P 1'
#
loop_
_entity.id
_entity.type
_entity.pdbx_description
1 polymer ?
#
loop_
_entity_poly.entity_id
_entity_poly.type
_entity_poly.pdbx_seq_one_letter_code
_entity_poly.pdbx_strand_id
1 'polypeptide(L)'
;LKKYILCKNITIVGIGYLDNYIFRYRYIKNRKLSAKANVEPHKNSKVYGIIFKITGSLNKLHKKEGIFNNTYYIQNFNIHLTKSLNITKKTIKCFVYVMEPHRVGSIGKPSKLYKNNILKSANYYNFPSSYIRTKLR
;
A
#
# COMPACT_ATOMS: atom_id res chain seq x y z
N LEU A 1 -2.01 5.78 -9.61
CA LEU A 1 -1.16 5.46 -10.77
C LEU A 1 -0.19 6.57 -11.15
N LYS A 2 -0.58 7.83 -11.08
CA LYS A 2 0.35 8.96 -11.31
C LYS A 2 1.58 8.91 -10.40
N LYS A 3 1.44 8.34 -9.22
CA LYS A 3 2.50 8.18 -8.24
C LYS A 3 3.68 7.35 -8.76
N TYR A 4 3.41 6.39 -9.63
CA TYR A 4 4.40 5.43 -10.15
C TYR A 4 4.97 5.82 -11.50
N ILE A 5 4.42 6.84 -12.16
CA ILE A 5 4.94 7.36 -13.45
C ILE A 5 6.35 7.93 -13.31
N LEU A 6 6.78 8.25 -12.10
CA LEU A 6 8.14 8.73 -11.81
C LEU A 6 9.21 7.66 -11.94
N CYS A 7 8.83 6.38 -11.95
CA CYS A 7 9.73 5.25 -12.14
C CYS A 7 9.58 4.75 -13.58
N LYS A 8 10.66 4.76 -14.33
CA LYS A 8 10.69 4.11 -15.65
C LYS A 8 10.55 2.60 -15.45
N ASN A 9 9.81 1.92 -16.34
CA ASN A 9 9.67 0.46 -16.36
C ASN A 9 8.92 -0.14 -15.16
N ILE A 10 7.69 0.32 -14.97
CA ILE A 10 6.75 -0.29 -14.05
C ILE A 10 5.85 -1.25 -14.82
N THR A 11 5.74 -2.48 -14.34
CA THR A 11 4.83 -3.49 -14.89
C THR A 11 3.93 -4.00 -13.77
N ILE A 12 2.63 -4.08 -14.05
CA ILE A 12 1.67 -4.68 -13.10
C ILE A 12 1.81 -6.20 -13.21
N VAL A 13 2.08 -6.84 -12.07
CA VAL A 13 2.21 -8.29 -11.96
C VAL A 13 0.86 -8.92 -11.65
N GLY A 14 0.07 -8.31 -10.79
CA GLY A 14 -1.22 -8.84 -10.39
C GLY A 14 -1.78 -8.16 -9.16
N ILE A 15 -2.77 -8.82 -8.58
CA ILE A 15 -3.44 -8.39 -7.36
C ILE A 15 -3.25 -9.46 -6.31
N GLY A 16 -2.99 -9.06 -5.09
CA GLY A 16 -2.81 -10.00 -4.01
C GLY A 16 -3.25 -9.43 -2.67
N TYR A 17 -3.05 -10.22 -1.63
CA TYR A 17 -3.33 -9.76 -0.27
C TYR A 17 -2.22 -10.18 0.70
N LEU A 18 -2.03 -9.33 1.68
CA LEU A 18 -1.18 -9.59 2.84
C LEU A 18 -2.06 -10.13 3.97
N ASP A 19 -1.73 -11.32 4.46
CA ASP A 19 -2.52 -11.99 5.49
C ASP A 19 -2.09 -11.53 6.89
N ASN A 20 -3.06 -11.49 7.83
CA ASN A 20 -2.84 -11.09 9.22
C ASN A 20 -2.32 -9.66 9.39
N TYR A 21 -2.72 -8.79 8.50
CA TYR A 21 -2.48 -7.35 8.55
C TYR A 21 -3.77 -6.62 8.25
N ILE A 22 -3.88 -5.36 8.72
CA ILE A 22 -5.04 -4.51 8.48
C ILE A 22 -4.58 -3.18 7.89
N PHE A 23 -5.37 -2.66 6.95
CA PHE A 23 -5.19 -1.33 6.37
C PHE A 23 -5.83 -0.29 7.30
N ARG A 24 -5.08 0.78 7.63
CA ARG A 24 -5.59 1.89 8.42
C ARG A 24 -5.09 3.22 7.88
N TYR A 25 -5.94 4.24 8.03
CA TYR A 25 -5.50 5.62 7.88
C TYR A 25 -5.03 6.13 9.23
N ARG A 26 -3.76 6.57 9.29
CA ARG A 26 -3.15 7.06 10.52
C ARG A 26 -2.62 8.48 10.34
N TYR A 27 -2.81 9.33 11.34
CA TYR A 27 -2.07 10.58 11.41
C TYR A 27 -0.59 10.28 11.67
N ILE A 28 0.28 11.09 11.08
CA ILE A 28 1.72 10.99 11.32
C ILE A 28 2.04 11.85 12.54
N LYS A 29 2.67 11.25 13.55
CA LYS A 29 3.08 11.98 14.77
C LYS A 29 3.94 13.17 14.40
N ASN A 30 3.72 14.28 15.14
CA ASN A 30 4.45 15.56 14.99
C ASN A 30 4.27 16.22 13.61
N ARG A 31 3.21 15.87 12.88
CA ARG A 31 2.85 16.53 11.63
C ARG A 31 1.37 16.86 11.62
N LYS A 32 1.05 18.09 11.20
CA LYS A 32 -0.34 18.56 11.02
C LYS A 32 -0.81 18.28 9.59
N LEU A 33 -0.76 17.02 9.20
CA LEU A 33 -1.19 16.58 7.87
C LEU A 33 -2.39 15.65 7.99
N SER A 34 -3.13 15.50 6.91
CA SER A 34 -4.18 14.48 6.81
C SER A 34 -3.60 13.10 7.02
N ALA A 35 -4.44 12.16 7.45
CA ALA A 35 -4.00 10.78 7.67
C ALA A 35 -3.52 10.12 6.38
N LYS A 36 -2.59 9.21 6.51
CA LYS A 36 -2.01 8.43 5.44
C LYS A 36 -2.22 6.95 5.67
N ALA A 37 -2.11 6.17 4.61
CA ALA A 37 -2.27 4.72 4.68
C ALA A 37 -1.13 4.06 5.44
N ASN A 38 -1.47 3.04 6.20
CA ASN A 38 -0.53 2.17 6.86
C ASN A 38 -1.05 0.74 6.86
N VAL A 39 -0.16 -0.24 6.98
CA VAL A 39 -0.50 -1.64 7.19
C VAL A 39 0.05 -2.06 8.56
N GLU A 40 -0.78 -2.72 9.35
CA GLU A 40 -0.47 -3.04 10.75
C GLU A 40 -0.82 -4.48 11.05
N PRO A 41 -0.05 -5.16 11.90
CA PRO A 41 -0.41 -6.52 12.31
C PRO A 41 -1.81 -6.59 12.90
N HIS A 42 -2.61 -7.52 12.41
CA HIS A 42 -3.96 -7.73 12.90
C HIS A 42 -4.43 -9.13 12.49
N LYS A 43 -4.58 -10.01 13.48
CA LYS A 43 -4.96 -11.41 13.25
C LYS A 43 -6.29 -11.51 12.49
N ASN A 44 -6.36 -12.40 11.53
CA ASN A 44 -7.54 -12.70 10.71
C ASN A 44 -8.01 -11.55 9.82
N SER A 45 -7.14 -10.57 9.55
CA SER A 45 -7.41 -9.50 8.59
C SER A 45 -6.56 -9.66 7.34
N LYS A 46 -6.92 -8.96 6.28
CA LYS A 46 -6.22 -8.96 5.00
C LYS A 46 -6.08 -7.55 4.48
N VAL A 47 -4.96 -7.28 3.82
CA VAL A 47 -4.74 -6.03 3.07
C VAL A 47 -4.58 -6.38 1.60
N TYR A 48 -5.51 -5.95 0.78
CA TYR A 48 -5.41 -6.12 -0.67
C TYR A 48 -4.52 -5.05 -1.27
N GLY A 49 -3.79 -5.42 -2.30
CA GLY A 49 -2.89 -4.51 -2.98
C GLY A 49 -2.59 -4.91 -4.41
N ILE A 50 -2.01 -3.97 -5.11
CA ILE A 50 -1.55 -4.15 -6.49
C ILE A 50 -0.06 -4.41 -6.44
N ILE A 51 0.38 -5.45 -7.15
CA ILE A 51 1.78 -5.85 -7.19
C ILE A 51 2.42 -5.31 -8.45
N PHE A 52 3.47 -4.53 -8.27
CA PHE A 52 4.24 -3.95 -9.36
C PHE A 52 5.64 -4.53 -9.39
N LYS A 53 6.14 -4.77 -10.59
CA LYS A 53 7.56 -5.01 -10.83
C LYS A 53 8.19 -3.71 -11.29
N ILE A 54 9.20 -3.28 -10.58
CA ILE A 54 9.91 -2.02 -10.86
C ILE A 54 11.36 -2.37 -11.19
N THR A 55 11.85 -1.92 -12.34
CA THR A 55 13.24 -2.06 -12.74
C THR A 55 13.92 -0.69 -12.74
N GLY A 56 15.22 -0.66 -12.48
CA GLY A 56 16.00 0.56 -12.38
C GLY A 56 16.07 1.11 -10.97
N SER A 57 16.40 2.40 -10.83
CA SER A 57 16.57 3.03 -9.52
C SER A 57 15.25 3.27 -8.83
N LEU A 58 15.17 2.87 -7.55
CA LEU A 58 14.00 3.10 -6.69
C LEU A 58 14.10 4.41 -5.88
N ASN A 59 15.17 5.19 -6.05
CA ASN A 59 15.43 6.35 -5.20
C ASN A 59 14.30 7.39 -5.24
N LYS A 60 13.77 7.69 -6.42
CA LYS A 60 12.66 8.65 -6.56
C LYS A 60 11.40 8.17 -5.86
N LEU A 61 11.10 6.89 -5.99
CA LEU A 61 9.94 6.29 -5.32
C LEU A 61 10.13 6.31 -3.80
N HIS A 62 11.28 5.90 -3.31
CA HIS A 62 11.60 5.92 -1.89
C HIS A 62 11.49 7.33 -1.30
N LYS A 63 12.01 8.33 -1.99
CA LYS A 63 11.90 9.73 -1.57
C LYS A 63 10.44 10.17 -1.47
N LYS A 64 9.63 9.85 -2.46
CA LYS A 64 8.20 10.20 -2.47
C LYS A 64 7.41 9.48 -1.37
N GLU A 65 7.78 8.23 -1.06
CA GLU A 65 7.11 7.44 -0.04
C GLU A 65 7.60 7.72 1.39
N GLY A 66 8.53 8.64 1.57
CA GLY A 66 8.95 9.09 2.88
C GLY A 66 10.02 8.24 3.55
N ILE A 67 10.80 7.47 2.79
CA ILE A 67 11.91 6.67 3.34
C ILE A 67 13.03 7.57 3.87
N PHE A 68 13.39 8.61 3.11
CA PHE A 68 14.52 9.46 3.46
C PHE A 68 14.25 10.39 4.64
N ASN A 69 12.99 10.64 4.99
CA ASN A 69 12.61 11.44 6.17
C ASN A 69 12.13 10.58 7.35
N ASN A 70 12.37 9.27 7.29
CA ASN A 70 12.04 8.31 8.33
C ASN A 70 10.55 8.29 8.72
N THR A 71 9.66 8.55 7.76
CA THR A 71 8.21 8.38 7.96
C THR A 71 7.78 6.95 7.69
N TYR A 72 8.35 6.33 6.67
CA TYR A 72 8.10 4.94 6.28
C TYR A 72 9.41 4.17 6.19
N TYR A 73 9.31 2.86 6.37
CA TYR A 73 10.41 1.93 6.11
C TYR A 73 9.93 0.81 5.19
N ILE A 74 10.86 0.09 4.60
CA ILE A 74 10.57 -1.02 3.70
C ILE A 74 10.59 -2.32 4.47
N GLN A 75 9.53 -3.11 4.32
CA GLN A 75 9.44 -4.45 4.87
C GLN A 75 9.05 -5.43 3.77
N ASN A 76 9.70 -6.60 3.74
CA ASN A 76 9.38 -7.66 2.81
C ASN A 76 8.30 -8.57 3.38
N PHE A 77 7.36 -8.95 2.52
CA PHE A 77 6.26 -9.85 2.87
C PHE A 77 6.04 -10.89 1.78
N ASN A 78 5.51 -12.02 2.18
CA ASN A 78 4.94 -12.99 1.24
C ASN A 78 3.49 -12.61 0.96
N ILE A 79 3.20 -12.28 -0.28
CA ILE A 79 1.89 -11.83 -0.73
C ILE A 79 1.17 -12.98 -1.43
N HIS A 80 -0.06 -13.24 -1.06
CA HIS A 80 -0.91 -14.23 -1.70
C HIS A 80 -1.50 -13.64 -2.98
N LEU A 81 -1.25 -14.29 -4.12
CA LEU A 81 -1.77 -13.84 -5.40
C LEU A 81 -3.22 -14.29 -5.58
N THR A 82 -4.11 -13.34 -5.86
CA THR A 82 -5.51 -13.63 -6.20
C THR A 82 -5.72 -13.57 -7.70
N LYS A 83 -4.96 -12.72 -8.38
CA LYS A 83 -5.02 -12.55 -9.84
C LYS A 83 -3.64 -12.15 -10.32
N SER A 84 -3.07 -12.92 -11.24
CA SER A 84 -1.74 -12.64 -11.76
C SER A 84 -1.72 -12.68 -13.29
N LEU A 85 -0.82 -11.88 -13.86
CA LEU A 85 -0.49 -11.90 -15.28
C LEU A 85 0.77 -12.74 -15.45
N ASN A 86 0.66 -13.88 -16.13
CA ASN A 86 1.79 -14.73 -16.51
C ASN A 86 2.61 -15.32 -15.35
N ILE A 87 2.02 -15.46 -14.16
CA ILE A 87 2.67 -16.07 -13.00
C ILE A 87 1.80 -17.20 -12.47
N THR A 88 2.39 -18.39 -12.33
CA THR A 88 1.70 -19.58 -11.79
C THR A 88 1.87 -19.73 -10.28
N LYS A 89 2.73 -18.94 -9.65
CA LYS A 89 2.99 -18.99 -8.21
C LYS A 89 1.80 -18.51 -7.41
N LYS A 90 1.52 -19.15 -6.28
CA LYS A 90 0.46 -18.74 -5.34
C LYS A 90 0.88 -17.57 -4.46
N THR A 91 2.16 -17.42 -4.18
CA THR A 91 2.74 -16.35 -3.37
C THR A 91 3.93 -15.72 -4.06
N ILE A 92 4.16 -14.46 -3.76
CA ILE A 92 5.30 -13.71 -4.26
C ILE A 92 5.84 -12.82 -3.13
N LYS A 93 7.16 -12.72 -3.05
CA LYS A 93 7.80 -11.82 -2.08
C LYS A 93 7.80 -10.39 -2.64
N CYS A 94 7.21 -9.46 -1.87
CA CYS A 94 7.16 -8.06 -2.23
C CYS A 94 7.64 -7.20 -1.08
N PHE A 95 8.17 -6.01 -1.40
CA PHE A 95 8.36 -5.01 -0.37
C PHE A 95 7.13 -4.11 -0.26
N VAL A 96 6.87 -3.64 0.95
CA VAL A 96 5.77 -2.74 1.26
C VAL A 96 6.32 -1.59 2.09
N TYR A 97 5.82 -0.39 1.84
CA TYR A 97 6.13 0.77 2.69
C TYR A 97 5.25 0.72 3.92
N VAL A 98 5.88 0.63 5.08
CA VAL A 98 5.22 0.56 6.38
C VAL A 98 5.60 1.81 7.19
N MET A 99 4.61 2.44 7.83
CA MET A 99 4.86 3.62 8.64
C MET A 99 5.78 3.28 9.81
N GLU A 100 6.81 4.08 10.03
CA GLU A 100 7.73 3.90 11.16
C GLU A 100 6.95 3.90 12.48
N PRO A 101 7.18 2.92 13.38
CA PRO A 101 6.41 2.83 14.63
C PRO A 101 6.35 4.12 15.44
N HIS A 102 7.45 4.86 15.49
CA HIS A 102 7.52 6.13 16.22
C HIS A 102 6.74 7.27 15.54
N ARG A 103 6.29 7.05 14.30
CA ARG A 103 5.50 8.02 13.53
C ARG A 103 4.01 7.71 13.51
N VAL A 104 3.61 6.53 13.98
CA VAL A 104 2.21 6.11 13.96
C VAL A 104 1.42 6.92 14.99
N GLY A 105 0.52 7.76 14.51
CA GLY A 105 -0.41 8.52 15.34
C GLY A 105 -1.76 7.83 15.47
N SER A 106 -2.78 8.58 15.87
CA SER A 106 -4.15 8.06 15.97
C SER A 106 -4.74 7.74 14.61
N ILE A 107 -5.78 6.91 14.60
CA ILE A 107 -6.62 6.71 13.41
C ILE A 107 -7.21 8.05 13.04
N GLY A 108 -7.16 8.41 11.77
CA GLY A 108 -7.54 9.72 11.31
C GLY A 108 -8.20 9.75 9.95
N LYS A 109 -8.52 10.94 9.51
CA LYS A 109 -9.17 11.16 8.22
C LYS A 109 -8.14 11.52 7.14
N PRO A 110 -8.06 10.75 6.06
CA PRO A 110 -7.25 11.14 4.91
C PRO A 110 -7.87 12.33 4.19
N SER A 111 -7.08 13.04 3.38
CA SER A 111 -7.65 14.03 2.48
C SER A 111 -8.60 13.35 1.49
N LYS A 112 -9.56 14.10 1.00
CA LYS A 112 -10.56 13.61 0.04
C LYS A 112 -9.87 13.11 -1.25
N LEU A 113 -8.89 13.84 -1.75
CA LEU A 113 -8.14 13.46 -2.94
C LEU A 113 -7.36 12.15 -2.72
N TYR A 114 -6.66 12.03 -1.61
CA TYR A 114 -5.89 10.83 -1.27
C TYR A 114 -6.78 9.59 -1.17
N LYS A 115 -7.88 9.70 -0.44
CA LYS A 115 -8.86 8.63 -0.28
C LYS A 115 -9.51 8.24 -1.60
N ASN A 116 -9.92 9.22 -2.42
CA ASN A 116 -10.53 8.97 -3.71
C ASN A 116 -9.59 8.25 -4.67
N ASN A 117 -8.29 8.57 -4.65
CA ASN A 117 -7.31 7.87 -5.47
C ASN A 117 -7.19 6.39 -5.08
N ILE A 118 -7.21 6.09 -3.78
CA ILE A 118 -7.18 4.71 -3.28
C ILE A 118 -8.46 3.97 -3.70
N LEU A 119 -9.62 4.56 -3.48
CA LEU A 119 -10.91 3.95 -3.84
C LEU A 119 -11.03 3.70 -5.33
N LYS A 120 -10.58 4.64 -6.15
CA LYS A 120 -10.60 4.54 -7.60
C LYS A 120 -9.75 3.36 -8.09
N SER A 121 -8.55 3.22 -7.55
CA SER A 121 -7.66 2.09 -7.89
C SER A 121 -8.24 0.76 -7.43
N ALA A 122 -8.77 0.70 -6.21
CA ALA A 122 -9.37 -0.52 -5.66
C ALA A 122 -10.56 -1.00 -6.50
N ASN A 123 -11.40 -0.07 -6.96
CA ASN A 123 -12.53 -0.39 -7.83
C ASN A 123 -12.05 -0.83 -9.23
N TYR A 124 -11.10 -0.12 -9.79
CA TYR A 124 -10.55 -0.43 -11.11
C TYR A 124 -9.96 -1.84 -11.17
N TYR A 125 -9.23 -2.24 -10.12
CA TYR A 125 -8.60 -3.55 -10.05
C TYR A 125 -9.48 -4.61 -9.39
N ASN A 126 -10.75 -4.32 -9.16
CA ASN A 126 -11.75 -5.27 -8.64
C ASN A 126 -11.38 -5.90 -7.30
N PHE A 127 -10.91 -5.10 -6.36
CA PHE A 127 -10.80 -5.56 -4.98
C PHE A 127 -12.18 -5.98 -4.46
N PRO A 128 -12.27 -6.94 -3.52
CA PRO A 128 -13.57 -7.34 -2.99
C PRO A 128 -14.39 -6.16 -2.51
N SER A 129 -15.66 -6.09 -2.91
CA SER A 129 -16.54 -4.97 -2.58
C SER A 129 -16.69 -4.76 -1.08
N SER A 130 -16.79 -5.85 -0.33
CA SER A 130 -16.86 -5.80 1.15
C SER A 130 -15.60 -5.20 1.75
N TYR A 131 -14.43 -5.52 1.21
CA TYR A 131 -13.16 -4.94 1.65
C TYR A 131 -13.13 -3.43 1.41
N ILE A 132 -13.50 -2.99 0.21
CA ILE A 132 -13.54 -1.56 -0.13
C ILE A 132 -14.46 -0.81 0.84
N ARG A 133 -15.66 -1.34 1.06
CA ARG A 133 -16.67 -0.71 1.92
C ARG A 133 -16.25 -0.66 3.38
N THR A 134 -15.65 -1.72 3.91
CA THR A 134 -15.35 -1.84 5.34
C THR A 134 -13.96 -1.35 5.73
N LYS A 135 -13.00 -1.34 4.81
CA LYS A 135 -11.58 -1.05 5.11
C LYS A 135 -11.05 0.21 4.47
N LEU A 136 -11.51 0.58 3.29
CA LEU A 136 -10.93 1.71 2.54
C LEU A 136 -11.75 3.00 2.62
N ARG A 137 -13.03 2.91 2.92
CA ARG A 137 -13.90 4.07 3.06
C ARG A 137 -13.78 4.77 4.39
#